data_19e41a72844231a43aa965691ee35447
#
_entry.id   19e41a72844231a43aa965691ee35447
#
_cell.length_a   1.000
_cell.length_b   1.000
_cell.length_c   1.000
_cell.angle_alpha   90.00
_cell.angle_beta   90.00
_cell.angle_gamma   90.00
#
_symmetry.space_group_name_H-M   'P 1'
#
loop_
_entity.id
_entity.type
_entity.pdbx_description
1 polymer ?
#
loop_
_entity_poly.entity_id
_entity_poly.type
_entity_poly.pdbx_seq_one_letter_code
_entity_poly.pdbx_strand_id
1 'polypeptide(L)'
;MEGTHETGQKTDPARGSRDLSGGTRAERRVVTGALFDRVLMVDWSSGNDTGPRPRKDAIWLGESTAQGDAAPLYLRNRVVAEALLGDRISGALAAGERLMLGFDFPFAYPSGFGTALTGSTDPFAVWAWLEARLEDAPKSNTRFALAGEVNRRFPGIGPFWFNGGKVDVPDLPRRDTRTGHGMTERRVVERAAKGSFTCWQMGGAGAVGGQVMTGLPVLHRLRARFPGQIAVWPFEPLDRPVAFVEIWPSLLRGVVAEALAEGGIKDAHQVRLTARALARLAPERLAAILDVSAPEEGWILGLGFEAELQAAAREG
;
A
#
# COMPACT_ATOMS: atom_id res chain seq x y z
N MET A 1 -63.60 -14.21 54.27
CA MET A 1 -63.33 -15.62 54.53
C MET A 1 -61.90 -15.80 54.10
N GLU A 2 -61.05 -15.72 55.06
CA GLU A 2 -60.33 -16.77 55.73
C GLU A 2 -59.28 -17.31 54.75
N GLY A 3 -58.02 -17.05 54.86
CA GLY A 3 -57.15 -17.48 55.97
C GLY A 3 -56.26 -18.50 55.32
N THR A 4 -55.08 -18.56 55.42
CA THR A 4 -54.11 -18.74 56.51
C THR A 4 -52.68 -18.66 56.08
N HIS A 5 -51.87 -18.18 56.98
CA HIS A 5 -50.43 -18.27 57.06
C HIS A 5 -49.86 -19.64 56.77
N GLU A 6 -48.65 -19.72 56.19
CA GLU A 6 -47.58 -20.44 56.88
C GLU A 6 -46.19 -20.00 56.39
N THR A 7 -45.36 -19.87 57.36
CA THR A 7 -43.96 -19.51 57.44
C THR A 7 -43.06 -20.70 57.07
N GLY A 8 -41.89 -20.46 56.52
CA GLY A 8 -40.89 -21.49 56.60
C GLY A 8 -39.64 -21.30 55.70
N GLN A 9 -38.68 -20.78 56.31
CA GLN A 9 -37.25 -21.17 56.39
C GLN A 9 -36.32 -20.72 55.26
N LYS A 10 -35.36 -19.91 55.71
CA LYS A 10 -34.05 -19.64 55.13
C LYS A 10 -33.23 -20.94 55.03
N THR A 11 -32.65 -21.16 53.86
CA THR A 11 -31.40 -21.86 53.74
C THR A 11 -30.54 -21.17 52.70
N ASP A 12 -29.47 -20.58 53.18
CA ASP A 12 -28.30 -20.19 52.42
C ASP A 12 -27.44 -21.46 52.21
N PRO A 13 -26.83 -21.68 51.04
CA PRO A 13 -25.51 -22.23 50.99
C PRO A 13 -24.56 -21.44 50.10
N ALA A 14 -23.57 -21.10 50.77
CA ALA A 14 -22.21 -20.68 50.41
C ALA A 14 -21.68 -20.99 49.00
N ARG A 15 -20.98 -19.96 48.50
CA ARG A 15 -19.69 -20.00 47.82
C ARG A 15 -19.45 -21.04 46.71
N GLY A 16 -19.38 -20.56 45.54
CA GLY A 16 -18.70 -21.16 44.40
C GLY A 16 -18.20 -20.09 43.46
N SER A 17 -17.21 -19.30 43.89
CA SER A 17 -16.46 -18.42 42.98
C SER A 17 -15.66 -19.28 42.00
N ARG A 18 -16.15 -19.47 40.78
CA ARG A 18 -15.33 -19.95 39.69
C ARG A 18 -14.61 -18.75 39.11
N ASP A 19 -13.34 -18.69 39.48
CA ASP A 19 -12.30 -17.87 38.89
C ASP A 19 -12.13 -18.28 37.43
N LEU A 20 -12.61 -17.41 36.47
CA LEU A 20 -12.39 -17.53 35.05
C LEU A 20 -11.31 -16.52 34.61
N SER A 21 -10.21 -16.45 35.35
CA SER A 21 -8.98 -15.77 34.96
C SER A 21 -7.97 -16.76 34.38
N GLY A 22 -8.29 -17.38 33.25
CA GLY A 22 -7.43 -18.23 32.43
C GLY A 22 -7.28 -17.74 31.02
N GLY A 23 -7.23 -16.40 30.81
CA GLY A 23 -6.78 -15.81 29.57
C GLY A 23 -5.26 -15.89 29.53
N THR A 24 -4.72 -16.84 28.77
CA THR A 24 -3.29 -16.89 28.43
C THR A 24 -2.89 -15.56 27.78
N ARG A 25 -2.23 -14.73 28.59
CA ARG A 25 -1.49 -13.56 28.12
C ARG A 25 -0.42 -14.10 27.19
N ALA A 26 -0.67 -14.03 25.86
CA ALA A 26 0.35 -14.35 24.89
C ALA A 26 1.59 -13.53 25.26
N GLU A 27 2.65 -14.21 25.63
CA GLU A 27 3.94 -13.60 25.93
C GLU A 27 4.32 -12.78 24.71
N ARG A 28 4.31 -11.46 24.83
CA ARG A 28 4.86 -10.57 23.82
C ARG A 28 6.35 -10.90 23.74
N ARG A 29 6.69 -11.62 22.71
CA ARG A 29 8.08 -11.90 22.37
C ARG A 29 8.73 -10.52 22.24
N VAL A 30 9.66 -10.19 23.11
CA VAL A 30 10.48 -8.97 22.99
C VAL A 30 11.27 -9.15 21.71
N VAL A 31 10.92 -8.40 20.68
CA VAL A 31 11.62 -8.38 19.40
C VAL A 31 12.90 -7.60 19.64
N THR A 32 14.00 -8.29 19.89
CA THR A 32 15.34 -7.70 19.99
C THR A 32 15.93 -7.68 18.59
N GLY A 33 16.03 -6.49 17.96
CA GLY A 33 16.57 -6.28 16.62
C GLY A 33 15.55 -5.65 15.68
N ALA A 34 16.02 -5.13 14.54
CA ALA A 34 15.17 -4.53 13.51
C ALA A 34 14.15 -5.54 12.97
N LEU A 35 12.92 -5.09 12.70
CA LEU A 35 11.90 -5.94 12.07
C LEU A 35 12.25 -6.30 10.63
N PHE A 36 12.98 -5.41 9.96
CA PHE A 36 13.51 -5.60 8.61
C PHE A 36 14.96 -5.14 8.58
N ASP A 37 15.81 -5.91 7.95
CA ASP A 37 17.25 -5.62 7.80
C ASP A 37 17.48 -4.56 6.72
N ARG A 38 16.58 -4.50 5.74
CA ARG A 38 16.64 -3.63 4.57
C ARG A 38 15.25 -3.08 4.23
N VAL A 39 15.19 -1.78 3.96
CA VAL A 39 13.96 -1.07 3.58
C VAL A 39 14.17 -0.38 2.25
N LEU A 40 13.35 -0.73 1.25
CA LEU A 40 13.34 -0.12 -0.07
C LEU A 40 12.01 0.59 -0.30
N MET A 41 12.05 1.83 -0.81
CA MET A 41 10.87 2.61 -1.14
C MET A 41 10.90 3.03 -2.59
N VAL A 42 9.79 2.84 -3.28
CA VAL A 42 9.64 3.09 -4.71
C VAL A 42 8.58 4.16 -4.93
N ASP A 43 8.97 5.25 -5.57
CA ASP A 43 8.06 6.22 -6.19
C ASP A 43 7.75 5.71 -7.60
N TRP A 44 6.49 5.42 -7.89
CA TRP A 44 6.07 4.72 -9.09
C TRP A 44 5.55 5.66 -10.17
N SER A 45 5.80 5.32 -11.42
CA SER A 45 5.31 6.08 -12.56
C SER A 45 4.59 5.19 -13.56
N SER A 46 3.39 5.63 -13.99
CA SER A 46 2.65 5.03 -15.09
C SER A 46 3.07 5.55 -16.47
N GLY A 47 4.04 6.48 -16.51
CA GLY A 47 4.57 7.07 -17.73
C GLY A 47 5.34 6.07 -18.60
N ASN A 48 5.64 6.48 -19.83
CA ASN A 48 6.54 5.75 -20.72
C ASN A 48 8.01 5.94 -20.29
N ASP A 49 8.90 5.24 -20.97
CA ASP A 49 10.35 5.36 -20.78
C ASP A 49 10.79 6.84 -20.78
N THR A 50 11.44 7.24 -19.70
CA THR A 50 11.87 8.61 -19.45
C THR A 50 13.30 8.90 -19.95
N GLY A 51 13.95 7.93 -20.58
CA GLY A 51 15.33 8.04 -21.09
C GLY A 51 16.40 7.83 -20.01
N PRO A 52 17.70 7.98 -20.39
CA PRO A 52 18.80 7.61 -19.49
C PRO A 52 19.15 8.66 -18.43
N ARG A 53 18.64 9.88 -18.55
CA ARG A 53 18.97 10.98 -17.62
C ARG A 53 17.95 11.06 -16.50
N PRO A 54 18.41 11.14 -15.22
CA PRO A 54 17.52 11.35 -14.07
C PRO A 54 16.61 12.57 -14.26
N ARG A 55 15.33 12.37 -13.90
CA ARG A 55 14.31 13.43 -13.99
C ARG A 55 13.18 13.17 -13.01
N LYS A 56 12.39 14.19 -12.76
CA LYS A 56 11.14 14.10 -11.99
C LYS A 56 10.09 13.29 -12.75
N ASP A 57 9.06 12.88 -12.04
CA ASP A 57 7.91 12.10 -12.56
C ASP A 57 8.32 10.77 -13.23
N ALA A 58 9.48 10.23 -12.82
CA ALA A 58 10.01 8.93 -13.21
C ALA A 58 9.89 7.94 -12.05
N ILE A 59 10.40 6.72 -12.22
CA ILE A 59 10.48 5.78 -11.11
C ILE A 59 11.78 6.03 -10.35
N TRP A 60 11.67 6.16 -9.02
CA TRP A 60 12.81 6.30 -8.13
C TRP A 60 12.77 5.23 -7.05
N LEU A 61 13.94 4.76 -6.63
CA LEU A 61 14.11 3.80 -5.55
C LEU A 61 15.06 4.36 -4.51
N GLY A 62 14.63 4.39 -3.25
CA GLY A 62 15.46 4.66 -2.08
C GLY A 62 15.69 3.39 -1.29
N GLU A 63 16.89 3.24 -0.75
CA GLU A 63 17.28 2.08 0.06
C GLU A 63 17.93 2.55 1.35
N SER A 64 17.52 1.97 2.48
CA SER A 64 18.09 2.22 3.81
C SER A 64 18.24 0.92 4.59
N THR A 65 19.31 0.86 5.37
CA THR A 65 19.63 -0.21 6.32
C THR A 65 20.02 0.42 7.66
N ALA A 66 20.28 -0.39 8.68
CA ALA A 66 20.84 0.09 9.95
C ALA A 66 22.21 0.78 9.78
N GLN A 67 22.96 0.47 8.72
CA GLN A 67 24.27 1.05 8.42
C GLN A 67 24.20 2.40 7.70
N GLY A 68 23.05 2.75 7.13
CA GLY A 68 22.83 4.02 6.45
C GLY A 68 22.01 3.88 5.16
N ASP A 69 21.91 5.01 4.44
CA ASP A 69 21.17 5.09 3.19
C ASP A 69 22.09 4.88 1.99
N ALA A 70 21.59 4.19 0.98
CA ALA A 70 22.18 4.24 -0.35
C ALA A 70 21.74 5.50 -1.10
N ALA A 71 22.53 5.90 -2.11
CA ALA A 71 22.10 6.94 -3.03
C ALA A 71 20.82 6.50 -3.78
N PRO A 72 19.81 7.39 -3.92
CA PRO A 72 18.60 7.05 -4.66
C PRO A 72 18.89 6.66 -6.10
N LEU A 73 18.21 5.63 -6.58
CA LEU A 73 18.37 5.11 -7.94
C LEU A 73 17.23 5.61 -8.84
N TYR A 74 17.60 6.14 -9.99
CA TYR A 74 16.68 6.50 -11.05
C TYR A 74 16.42 5.30 -11.96
N LEU A 75 15.16 4.99 -12.20
CA LEU A 75 14.71 3.87 -13.01
C LEU A 75 13.83 4.40 -14.16
N ARG A 76 14.35 4.29 -15.39
CA ARG A 76 13.76 4.96 -16.56
C ARG A 76 12.40 4.44 -17.01
N ASN A 77 12.05 3.20 -16.64
CA ASN A 77 10.79 2.54 -16.95
C ASN A 77 10.53 1.34 -16.03
N ARG A 78 9.32 0.79 -16.09
CA ARG A 78 8.87 -0.33 -15.25
C ARG A 78 9.60 -1.63 -15.50
N VAL A 79 10.06 -1.90 -16.72
CA VAL A 79 10.85 -3.11 -17.03
C VAL A 79 12.17 -3.10 -16.27
N VAL A 80 12.87 -1.95 -16.28
CA VAL A 80 14.12 -1.77 -15.50
C VAL A 80 13.83 -1.85 -14.01
N ALA A 81 12.72 -1.27 -13.55
CA ALA A 81 12.33 -1.31 -12.14
C ALA A 81 12.03 -2.74 -11.68
N GLU A 82 11.21 -3.48 -12.42
CA GLU A 82 10.83 -4.86 -12.07
C GLU A 82 12.06 -5.79 -12.04
N ALA A 83 12.98 -5.66 -13.00
CA ALA A 83 14.22 -6.43 -13.00
C ALA A 83 15.05 -6.14 -11.74
N LEU A 84 15.31 -4.86 -11.42
CA LEU A 84 16.07 -4.48 -10.25
C LEU A 84 15.42 -4.94 -8.94
N LEU A 85 14.09 -4.79 -8.81
CA LEU A 85 13.36 -5.25 -7.63
C LEU A 85 13.47 -6.76 -7.45
N GLY A 86 13.37 -7.52 -8.55
CA GLY A 86 13.60 -8.97 -8.53
C GLY A 86 15.02 -9.33 -8.07
N ASP A 87 16.04 -8.58 -8.50
CA ASP A 87 17.41 -8.80 -8.06
C ASP A 87 17.61 -8.45 -6.58
N ARG A 88 16.98 -7.36 -6.09
CA ARG A 88 17.00 -6.99 -4.66
C ARG A 88 16.34 -8.06 -3.79
N ILE A 89 15.19 -8.58 -4.22
CA ILE A 89 14.51 -9.67 -3.51
C ILE A 89 15.39 -10.92 -3.48
N SER A 90 15.95 -11.33 -4.62
CA SER A 90 16.86 -12.49 -4.71
C SER A 90 18.06 -12.34 -3.79
N GLY A 91 18.69 -11.16 -3.77
CA GLY A 91 19.84 -10.86 -2.93
C GLY A 91 19.51 -10.93 -1.43
N ALA A 92 18.40 -10.34 -1.01
CA ALA A 92 17.95 -10.39 0.39
C ALA A 92 17.65 -11.82 0.84
N LEU A 93 16.94 -12.60 0.01
CA LEU A 93 16.66 -14.01 0.29
C LEU A 93 17.94 -14.84 0.41
N ALA A 94 18.90 -14.63 -0.49
CA ALA A 94 20.19 -15.32 -0.45
C ALA A 94 21.03 -14.96 0.79
N ALA A 95 20.90 -13.72 1.26
CA ALA A 95 21.57 -13.24 2.48
C ALA A 95 20.82 -13.62 3.78
N GLY A 96 19.61 -14.18 3.69
CA GLY A 96 18.75 -14.44 4.86
C GLY A 96 18.22 -13.17 5.51
N GLU A 97 18.19 -12.04 4.77
CA GLU A 97 17.70 -10.75 5.23
C GLU A 97 16.18 -10.65 5.15
N ARG A 98 15.58 -9.92 6.09
CA ARG A 98 14.19 -9.49 6.01
C ARG A 98 14.12 -8.16 5.26
N LEU A 99 13.33 -8.14 4.19
CA LEU A 99 13.20 -7.01 3.28
C LEU A 99 11.81 -6.40 3.32
N MET A 100 11.71 -5.08 3.52
CA MET A 100 10.49 -4.31 3.27
C MET A 100 10.60 -3.58 1.94
N LEU A 101 9.57 -3.69 1.09
CA LEU A 101 9.42 -2.98 -0.17
C LEU A 101 8.15 -2.14 -0.13
N GLY A 102 8.29 -0.82 -0.18
CA GLY A 102 7.17 0.12 -0.21
C GLY A 102 6.94 0.70 -1.60
N PHE A 103 5.66 0.90 -1.96
CA PHE A 103 5.25 1.47 -3.24
C PHE A 103 4.21 2.57 -3.00
N ASP A 104 4.31 3.69 -3.69
CA ASP A 104 3.48 4.89 -3.50
C ASP A 104 2.19 4.87 -4.32
N PHE A 105 1.59 3.73 -4.49
CA PHE A 105 0.27 3.57 -5.11
C PHE A 105 -0.61 2.60 -4.31
N PRO A 106 -1.94 2.77 -4.40
CA PRO A 106 -2.92 1.89 -3.77
C PRO A 106 -2.76 0.42 -4.15
N PHE A 107 -2.77 -0.47 -3.15
CA PHE A 107 -2.70 -1.92 -3.37
C PHE A 107 -4.06 -2.56 -3.66
N ALA A 108 -5.14 -1.81 -3.44
CA ALA A 108 -6.50 -2.20 -3.78
C ALA A 108 -7.35 -0.98 -4.12
N TYR A 109 -8.59 -1.25 -4.50
CA TYR A 109 -9.62 -0.27 -4.83
C TYR A 109 -10.65 -0.15 -3.70
N PRO A 110 -11.56 0.83 -3.76
CA PRO A 110 -12.69 0.91 -2.84
C PRO A 110 -13.50 -0.39 -2.78
N SER A 111 -14.04 -0.67 -1.60
CA SER A 111 -14.82 -1.89 -1.32
C SER A 111 -15.90 -2.14 -2.37
N GLY A 112 -16.07 -3.42 -2.71
CA GLY A 112 -16.98 -3.89 -3.75
C GLY A 112 -16.39 -3.89 -5.17
N PHE A 113 -15.29 -3.19 -5.44
CA PHE A 113 -14.67 -3.17 -6.78
C PHE A 113 -14.17 -4.55 -7.20
N GLY A 114 -13.44 -5.23 -6.31
CA GLY A 114 -12.94 -6.58 -6.57
C GLY A 114 -14.05 -7.54 -6.94
N THR A 115 -15.12 -7.55 -6.14
CA THR A 115 -16.30 -8.39 -6.39
C THR A 115 -16.97 -8.07 -7.73
N ALA A 116 -17.15 -6.79 -8.04
CA ALA A 116 -17.78 -6.37 -9.31
C ALA A 116 -16.93 -6.73 -10.53
N LEU A 117 -15.60 -6.65 -10.42
CA LEU A 117 -14.68 -6.91 -11.53
C LEU A 117 -14.39 -8.40 -11.72
N THR A 118 -14.16 -9.13 -10.63
CA THR A 118 -13.60 -10.49 -10.65
C THR A 118 -14.49 -11.56 -10.02
N GLY A 119 -15.56 -11.17 -9.32
CA GLY A 119 -16.39 -12.06 -8.51
C GLY A 119 -15.78 -12.43 -7.16
N SER A 120 -14.64 -11.83 -6.78
CA SER A 120 -13.90 -12.13 -5.54
C SER A 120 -13.66 -10.87 -4.72
N THR A 121 -13.68 -11.01 -3.39
CA THR A 121 -13.25 -9.97 -2.44
C THR A 121 -11.73 -9.99 -2.22
N ASP A 122 -11.02 -11.01 -2.69
CA ASP A 122 -9.57 -11.09 -2.62
C ASP A 122 -8.92 -10.02 -3.50
N PRO A 123 -8.15 -9.06 -2.95
CA PRO A 123 -7.49 -8.01 -3.74
C PRO A 123 -6.52 -8.59 -4.78
N PHE A 124 -5.94 -9.76 -4.54
CA PHE A 124 -5.03 -10.42 -5.47
C PHE A 124 -5.71 -10.93 -6.75
N ALA A 125 -7.03 -11.17 -6.71
CA ALA A 125 -7.80 -11.47 -7.91
C ALA A 125 -7.83 -10.28 -8.88
N VAL A 126 -7.87 -9.04 -8.35
CA VAL A 126 -7.77 -7.82 -9.17
C VAL A 126 -6.37 -7.68 -9.76
N TRP A 127 -5.31 -7.97 -9.00
CA TRP A 127 -3.93 -7.94 -9.49
C TRP A 127 -3.74 -8.89 -10.67
N ALA A 128 -4.19 -10.14 -10.52
CA ALA A 128 -4.13 -11.16 -11.57
C ALA A 128 -4.98 -10.76 -12.79
N TRP A 129 -6.16 -10.18 -12.57
CA TRP A 129 -7.04 -9.74 -13.65
C TRP A 129 -6.41 -8.63 -14.50
N LEU A 130 -5.77 -7.66 -13.86
CA LEU A 130 -5.04 -6.56 -14.52
C LEU A 130 -3.80 -7.07 -15.24
N GLU A 131 -3.01 -7.95 -14.61
CA GLU A 131 -1.80 -8.53 -15.19
C GLU A 131 -2.10 -9.28 -16.50
N ALA A 132 -3.16 -10.07 -16.52
CA ALA A 132 -3.56 -10.86 -17.69
C ALA A 132 -4.03 -9.98 -18.88
N ARG A 133 -4.26 -8.67 -18.71
CA ARG A 133 -4.86 -7.79 -19.73
C ARG A 133 -4.07 -6.54 -20.04
N LEU A 134 -3.22 -6.09 -19.14
CA LEU A 134 -2.40 -4.91 -19.39
C LEU A 134 -1.24 -5.26 -20.31
N GLU A 135 -1.19 -4.65 -21.47
CA GLU A 135 0.02 -4.60 -22.28
C GLU A 135 0.87 -3.42 -21.82
N ASP A 136 2.08 -3.69 -21.36
CA ASP A 136 2.97 -2.67 -20.81
C ASP A 136 4.39 -2.84 -21.34
N ALA A 137 4.76 -1.98 -22.27
CA ALA A 137 6.08 -1.88 -22.87
C ALA A 137 6.73 -0.52 -22.56
N PRO A 138 8.07 -0.37 -22.65
CA PRO A 138 8.75 0.86 -22.29
C PRO A 138 8.22 2.12 -22.99
N LYS A 139 7.75 2.01 -24.23
CA LYS A 139 7.28 3.16 -25.03
C LYS A 139 5.77 3.26 -25.17
N SER A 140 5.02 2.28 -24.71
CA SER A 140 3.55 2.24 -24.82
C SER A 140 2.94 1.34 -23.79
N ASN A 141 1.73 1.68 -23.32
CA ASN A 141 0.91 0.79 -22.52
C ASN A 141 -0.56 1.02 -22.80
N THR A 142 -1.39 0.02 -22.50
CA THR A 142 -2.82 0.02 -22.79
C THR A 142 -3.69 0.46 -21.61
N ARG A 143 -3.13 1.05 -20.53
CA ARG A 143 -3.85 1.39 -19.29
C ARG A 143 -5.14 2.20 -19.48
N PHE A 144 -5.16 3.13 -20.46
CA PHE A 144 -6.35 3.93 -20.71
C PHE A 144 -7.46 3.12 -21.38
N ALA A 145 -7.11 2.29 -22.36
CA ALA A 145 -8.05 1.38 -23.01
C ALA A 145 -8.59 0.33 -22.02
N LEU A 146 -7.69 -0.21 -21.17
CA LEU A 146 -8.07 -1.14 -20.12
C LEU A 146 -9.00 -0.51 -19.07
N ALA A 147 -8.78 0.76 -18.71
CA ALA A 147 -9.69 1.49 -17.82
C ALA A 147 -11.09 1.64 -18.41
N GLY A 148 -11.19 1.92 -19.71
CA GLY A 148 -12.48 1.93 -20.43
C GLY A 148 -13.13 0.53 -20.48
N GLU A 149 -12.34 -0.53 -20.68
CA GLU A 149 -12.84 -1.91 -20.62
C GLU A 149 -13.40 -2.24 -19.23
N VAL A 150 -12.69 -1.85 -18.17
CA VAL A 150 -13.17 -2.04 -16.80
C VAL A 150 -14.46 -1.28 -16.56
N ASN A 151 -14.56 -0.02 -17.02
CA ASN A 151 -15.78 0.77 -16.87
C ASN A 151 -17.03 0.09 -17.43
N ARG A 152 -16.92 -0.69 -18.51
CA ARG A 152 -18.04 -1.48 -19.06
C ARG A 152 -18.56 -2.58 -18.14
N ARG A 153 -17.83 -2.92 -17.09
CA ARG A 153 -18.25 -3.91 -16.07
C ARG A 153 -19.13 -3.31 -14.98
N PHE A 154 -19.22 -1.97 -14.94
CA PHE A 154 -19.98 -1.24 -13.94
C PHE A 154 -21.26 -0.64 -14.55
N PRO A 155 -22.31 -0.43 -13.75
CA PRO A 155 -23.48 0.33 -14.21
C PRO A 155 -23.09 1.80 -14.45
N GLY A 156 -23.91 2.53 -15.20
CA GLY A 156 -23.70 3.97 -15.42
C GLY A 156 -22.45 4.30 -16.22
N ILE A 157 -21.73 5.34 -15.81
CA ILE A 157 -20.55 5.88 -16.50
C ILE A 157 -19.40 6.02 -15.48
N GLY A 158 -18.28 5.38 -15.70
CA GLY A 158 -17.13 5.32 -14.79
C GLY A 158 -16.98 3.91 -14.20
N PRO A 159 -16.20 3.72 -13.09
CA PRO A 159 -15.62 4.71 -12.19
C PRO A 159 -14.35 5.42 -12.69
N PHE A 160 -13.56 4.81 -13.57
CA PHE A 160 -12.33 5.43 -14.07
C PHE A 160 -12.61 6.64 -14.95
N TRP A 161 -11.71 7.63 -14.92
CA TRP A 161 -11.85 8.86 -15.67
C TRP A 161 -10.51 9.49 -16.07
N PHE A 162 -10.54 10.31 -17.11
CA PHE A 162 -9.38 11.05 -17.58
C PHE A 162 -9.77 12.38 -18.25
N ASN A 163 -9.34 13.51 -17.70
CA ASN A 163 -9.63 14.84 -18.26
C ASN A 163 -8.60 15.33 -19.29
N GLY A 164 -7.45 14.68 -19.36
CA GLY A 164 -6.39 15.03 -20.28
C GLY A 164 -6.47 14.26 -21.59
N GLY A 165 -5.63 14.63 -22.52
CA GLY A 165 -5.51 13.96 -23.81
C GLY A 165 -6.31 14.60 -24.93
N LYS A 166 -5.75 14.51 -26.15
CA LYS A 166 -6.35 15.00 -27.40
C LYS A 166 -7.21 13.93 -28.07
N VAL A 167 -7.09 12.67 -27.61
CA VAL A 167 -7.78 11.51 -28.16
C VAL A 167 -8.80 11.05 -27.15
N ASP A 168 -10.03 10.85 -27.59
CA ASP A 168 -11.06 10.22 -26.80
C ASP A 168 -10.76 8.71 -26.71
N VAL A 169 -10.84 8.18 -25.48
CA VAL A 169 -10.70 6.75 -25.22
C VAL A 169 -12.10 6.20 -24.97
N PRO A 170 -12.54 5.16 -25.71
CA PRO A 170 -13.86 4.57 -25.52
C PRO A 170 -14.10 4.19 -24.05
N ASP A 171 -15.28 4.51 -23.53
CA ASP A 171 -15.74 4.23 -22.17
C ASP A 171 -14.87 4.80 -21.03
N LEU A 172 -13.93 5.71 -21.34
CA LEU A 172 -13.15 6.43 -20.35
C LEU A 172 -13.61 7.91 -20.30
N PRO A 173 -14.59 8.24 -19.44
CA PRO A 173 -15.24 9.53 -19.41
C PRO A 173 -14.36 10.63 -18.83
N ARG A 174 -14.82 11.87 -18.97
CA ARG A 174 -14.35 12.99 -18.16
C ARG A 174 -14.91 12.87 -16.74
N ARG A 175 -14.23 13.50 -15.76
CA ARG A 175 -14.60 13.41 -14.34
C ARG A 175 -16.06 13.82 -14.07
N ASP A 176 -16.48 14.90 -14.65
CA ASP A 176 -17.79 15.53 -14.47
C ASP A 176 -18.94 14.80 -15.19
N THR A 177 -18.62 13.88 -16.08
CA THR A 177 -19.61 13.06 -16.80
C THR A 177 -19.85 11.69 -16.15
N ARG A 178 -19.11 11.35 -15.09
CA ARG A 178 -19.30 10.09 -14.37
C ARG A 178 -20.59 10.12 -13.58
N THR A 179 -21.35 9.01 -13.65
CA THR A 179 -22.61 8.88 -12.91
C THR A 179 -23.04 7.43 -12.78
N GLY A 180 -23.68 7.10 -11.68
CA GLY A 180 -24.38 5.82 -11.49
C GLY A 180 -23.50 4.56 -11.44
N HIS A 181 -22.18 4.70 -11.36
CA HIS A 181 -21.25 3.54 -11.36
C HIS A 181 -21.20 2.78 -10.03
N GLY A 182 -21.80 3.29 -8.97
CA GLY A 182 -21.95 2.60 -7.68
C GLY A 182 -20.69 2.54 -6.80
N MET A 183 -19.52 2.97 -7.29
CA MET A 183 -18.26 2.96 -6.52
C MET A 183 -18.09 4.25 -5.73
N THR A 184 -17.53 4.13 -4.50
CA THR A 184 -17.13 5.30 -3.72
C THR A 184 -15.91 5.96 -4.37
N GLU A 185 -15.80 7.30 -4.23
CA GLU A 185 -14.68 8.05 -4.82
C GLU A 185 -13.34 7.72 -4.14
N ARG A 186 -13.35 7.31 -2.89
CA ARG A 186 -12.15 7.09 -2.07
C ARG A 186 -12.29 5.86 -1.20
N ARG A 187 -11.19 5.16 -1.03
CA ARG A 187 -11.03 4.13 0.01
C ARG A 187 -11.15 4.75 1.42
N VAL A 188 -11.38 3.93 2.43
CA VAL A 188 -11.43 4.38 3.84
C VAL A 188 -10.15 5.15 4.21
N VAL A 189 -8.99 4.61 3.86
CA VAL A 189 -7.68 5.24 4.14
C VAL A 189 -7.51 6.59 3.44
N GLU A 190 -7.97 6.73 2.21
CA GLU A 190 -7.86 7.98 1.45
C GLU A 190 -8.77 9.10 1.98
N ARG A 191 -9.87 8.74 2.68
CA ARG A 191 -10.68 9.72 3.40
C ARG A 191 -9.96 10.27 4.63
N ALA A 192 -9.14 9.47 5.27
CA ALA A 192 -8.28 9.88 6.40
C ALA A 192 -7.03 10.63 5.91
N ALA A 193 -6.46 10.24 4.79
CA ALA A 193 -5.24 10.82 4.18
C ALA A 193 -5.58 12.11 3.41
N LYS A 194 -5.73 13.23 4.12
CA LYS A 194 -6.09 14.52 3.52
C LYS A 194 -5.08 14.96 2.47
N GLY A 195 -5.55 15.19 1.24
CA GLY A 195 -4.74 15.59 0.09
C GLY A 195 -4.25 14.42 -0.76
N SER A 196 -4.60 13.18 -0.43
CA SER A 196 -4.41 12.04 -1.34
C SER A 196 -5.31 12.16 -2.56
N PHE A 197 -4.92 11.52 -3.65
CA PHE A 197 -5.71 11.46 -4.89
C PHE A 197 -6.51 10.16 -4.96
N THR A 198 -7.55 10.17 -5.78
CA THR A 198 -8.38 8.98 -6.01
C THR A 198 -7.71 7.99 -6.96
N CYS A 199 -7.89 6.70 -6.71
CA CYS A 199 -7.43 5.62 -7.60
C CYS A 199 -8.18 5.58 -8.95
N TRP A 200 -9.22 6.39 -9.16
CA TRP A 200 -9.98 6.42 -10.41
C TRP A 200 -9.41 7.34 -11.49
N GLN A 201 -8.51 8.25 -11.13
CA GLN A 201 -7.92 9.20 -12.08
C GLN A 201 -6.77 8.56 -12.85
N MET A 202 -6.94 8.43 -14.17
CA MET A 202 -6.00 7.71 -15.04
C MET A 202 -4.86 8.57 -15.59
N GLY A 203 -4.99 9.89 -15.60
CA GLY A 203 -3.97 10.78 -16.18
C GLY A 203 -4.08 12.22 -15.69
N GLY A 204 -3.02 13.01 -15.95
CA GLY A 204 -2.86 14.37 -15.44
C GLY A 204 -2.21 14.42 -14.05
N ALA A 205 -2.16 15.59 -13.43
CA ALA A 205 -1.65 15.75 -12.07
C ALA A 205 -2.48 14.91 -11.09
N GLY A 206 -1.84 14.08 -10.28
CA GLY A 206 -2.50 13.20 -9.34
C GLY A 206 -3.11 11.91 -9.96
N ALA A 207 -2.55 11.46 -11.09
CA ALA A 207 -3.02 10.27 -11.82
C ALA A 207 -2.66 8.94 -11.12
N VAL A 208 -3.09 8.78 -9.87
CA VAL A 208 -2.84 7.58 -9.07
C VAL A 208 -3.45 6.33 -9.69
N GLY A 209 -4.61 6.44 -10.37
CA GLY A 209 -5.23 5.31 -11.07
C GLY A 209 -4.33 4.70 -12.14
N GLY A 210 -3.56 5.53 -12.86
CA GLY A 210 -2.55 5.04 -13.79
C GLY A 210 -1.42 4.27 -13.11
N GLN A 211 -0.96 4.75 -11.94
CA GLN A 211 0.06 4.08 -11.15
C GLN A 211 -0.43 2.73 -10.63
N VAL A 212 -1.64 2.67 -10.07
CA VAL A 212 -2.28 1.41 -9.62
C VAL A 212 -2.35 0.41 -10.77
N MET A 213 -2.91 0.84 -11.91
CA MET A 213 -3.15 -0.07 -13.04
C MET A 213 -1.86 -0.63 -13.66
N THR A 214 -0.75 0.09 -13.57
CA THR A 214 0.56 -0.38 -14.05
C THR A 214 1.41 -1.03 -12.96
N GLY A 215 1.16 -0.72 -11.69
CA GLY A 215 1.93 -1.22 -10.55
C GLY A 215 1.47 -2.59 -10.07
N LEU A 216 0.15 -2.80 -9.91
CA LEU A 216 -0.39 -4.08 -9.42
C LEU A 216 0.03 -5.29 -10.26
N PRO A 217 0.07 -5.23 -11.61
CA PRO A 217 0.64 -6.30 -12.45
C PRO A 217 2.09 -6.63 -12.12
N VAL A 218 2.93 -5.63 -11.86
CA VAL A 218 4.34 -5.85 -11.47
C VAL A 218 4.42 -6.55 -10.12
N LEU A 219 3.64 -6.10 -9.13
CA LEU A 219 3.59 -6.77 -7.82
C LEU A 219 3.10 -8.22 -7.95
N HIS A 220 2.11 -8.48 -8.81
CA HIS A 220 1.61 -9.82 -9.09
C HIS A 220 2.73 -10.71 -9.65
N ARG A 221 3.47 -10.26 -10.68
CA ARG A 221 4.57 -11.02 -11.28
C ARG A 221 5.73 -11.26 -10.31
N LEU A 222 6.09 -10.26 -9.49
CA LEU A 222 7.10 -10.45 -8.45
C LEU A 222 6.67 -11.51 -7.43
N ARG A 223 5.41 -11.51 -6.98
CA ARG A 223 4.90 -12.57 -6.10
C ARG A 223 4.94 -13.95 -6.76
N ALA A 224 4.59 -14.04 -8.04
CA ALA A 224 4.65 -15.29 -8.80
C ALA A 224 6.09 -15.80 -9.00
N ARG A 225 7.05 -14.89 -9.18
CA ARG A 225 8.48 -15.20 -9.30
C ARG A 225 9.09 -15.73 -7.98
N PHE A 226 8.56 -15.30 -6.83
CA PHE A 226 9.04 -15.68 -5.50
C PHE A 226 7.93 -16.31 -4.65
N PRO A 227 7.41 -17.50 -5.02
CA PRO A 227 6.26 -18.11 -4.37
C PRO A 227 6.53 -18.39 -2.89
N GLY A 228 5.60 -17.97 -2.02
CA GLY A 228 5.71 -18.17 -0.57
C GLY A 228 6.74 -17.30 0.14
N GLN A 229 7.47 -16.41 -0.56
CA GLN A 229 8.49 -15.55 0.03
C GLN A 229 8.00 -14.13 0.34
N ILE A 230 6.90 -13.70 -0.27
CA ILE A 230 6.40 -12.33 -0.19
C ILE A 230 5.05 -12.29 0.51
N ALA A 231 4.95 -11.55 1.60
CA ALA A 231 3.70 -11.16 2.24
C ALA A 231 3.31 -9.74 1.83
N VAL A 232 2.02 -9.47 1.66
CA VAL A 232 1.50 -8.15 1.29
C VAL A 232 0.67 -7.57 2.42
N TRP A 233 1.18 -6.53 3.04
CA TRP A 233 0.47 -5.82 4.10
C TRP A 233 -0.60 -4.88 3.52
N PRO A 234 -1.78 -4.72 4.16
CA PRO A 234 -2.22 -5.41 5.38
C PRO A 234 -3.06 -6.68 5.11
N PHE A 235 -3.00 -7.24 3.91
CA PHE A 235 -3.83 -8.37 3.49
C PHE A 235 -3.36 -9.72 4.06
N GLU A 236 -2.05 -9.85 4.32
CA GLU A 236 -1.42 -11.09 4.77
C GLU A 236 -0.57 -10.85 6.03
N PRO A 237 -0.43 -11.84 6.92
CA PRO A 237 0.53 -11.78 8.02
C PRO A 237 1.96 -11.60 7.52
N LEU A 238 2.75 -10.76 8.21
CA LEU A 238 4.15 -10.47 7.83
C LEU A 238 5.13 -11.52 8.40
N ASP A 239 4.84 -12.78 8.15
CA ASP A 239 5.63 -13.95 8.57
C ASP A 239 6.64 -14.44 7.52
N ARG A 240 6.66 -13.82 6.34
CA ARG A 240 7.56 -14.13 5.22
C ARG A 240 8.77 -13.20 5.21
N PRO A 241 9.88 -13.60 4.55
CA PRO A 241 11.11 -12.80 4.49
C PRO A 241 10.92 -11.42 3.86
N VAL A 242 10.03 -11.31 2.86
CA VAL A 242 9.79 -10.08 2.12
C VAL A 242 8.39 -9.55 2.41
N ALA A 243 8.27 -8.26 2.70
CA ALA A 243 7.01 -7.57 2.89
C ALA A 243 6.80 -6.51 1.80
N PHE A 244 5.65 -6.53 1.13
CA PHE A 244 5.18 -5.41 0.32
C PHE A 244 4.25 -4.52 1.14
N VAL A 245 4.43 -3.20 1.07
CA VAL A 245 3.63 -2.21 1.81
C VAL A 245 3.26 -1.04 0.91
N GLU A 246 2.05 -0.51 1.09
CA GLU A 246 1.65 0.74 0.45
C GLU A 246 2.16 1.92 1.28
N ILE A 247 2.81 2.87 0.63
CA ILE A 247 3.33 4.10 1.26
C ILE A 247 2.73 5.34 0.61
N TRP A 248 2.85 6.46 1.30
CA TRP A 248 2.51 7.78 0.77
C TRP A 248 3.57 8.80 1.20
N PRO A 249 4.54 9.12 0.34
CA PRO A 249 5.67 9.99 0.69
C PRO A 249 5.27 11.38 1.17
N SER A 250 4.03 11.82 0.91
CA SER A 250 3.48 13.07 1.42
C SER A 250 3.35 13.13 2.95
N LEU A 251 3.41 11.99 3.65
CA LEU A 251 3.50 11.95 5.13
C LEU A 251 4.79 12.64 5.63
N LEU A 252 5.82 12.67 4.79
CA LEU A 252 7.13 13.26 5.07
C LEU A 252 7.34 14.64 4.42
N ARG A 253 6.25 15.34 4.04
CA ARG A 253 6.33 16.59 3.27
C ARG A 253 7.26 17.65 3.88
N GLY A 254 7.34 17.75 5.22
CA GLY A 254 8.19 18.72 5.91
C GLY A 254 9.67 18.45 5.64
N VAL A 255 10.14 17.26 5.98
CA VAL A 255 11.56 16.87 5.81
C VAL A 255 11.96 16.76 4.34
N VAL A 256 11.01 16.41 3.44
CA VAL A 256 11.26 16.44 1.99
C VAL A 256 11.44 17.87 1.49
N ALA A 257 10.67 18.84 2.00
CA ALA A 257 10.84 20.25 1.66
C ALA A 257 12.17 20.82 2.17
N GLU A 258 12.59 20.45 3.38
CA GLU A 258 13.90 20.79 3.94
C GLU A 258 15.04 20.27 3.04
N ALA A 259 15.02 18.99 2.67
CA ALA A 259 16.03 18.40 1.81
C ALA A 259 16.03 19.00 0.39
N LEU A 260 14.84 19.32 -0.16
CA LEU A 260 14.71 19.93 -1.49
C LEU A 260 15.26 21.35 -1.53
N ALA A 261 15.28 22.10 -0.41
CA ALA A 261 15.89 23.41 -0.32
C ALA A 261 17.42 23.38 -0.54
N GLU A 262 18.05 22.23 -0.30
CA GLU A 262 19.47 21.99 -0.58
C GLU A 262 19.71 21.58 -2.05
N GLY A 263 18.63 21.37 -2.82
CA GLY A 263 18.67 20.99 -4.24
C GLY A 263 18.24 19.54 -4.47
N GLY A 264 18.36 19.10 -5.73
CA GLY A 264 18.06 17.74 -6.15
C GLY A 264 16.66 17.54 -6.71
N ILE A 265 16.24 16.29 -6.80
CA ILE A 265 14.93 15.88 -7.35
C ILE A 265 14.04 15.45 -6.19
N LYS A 266 12.83 16.02 -6.15
CA LYS A 266 11.85 15.76 -5.07
C LYS A 266 11.60 14.26 -4.88
N ASP A 267 11.38 13.52 -5.96
CA ASP A 267 11.03 12.10 -5.94
C ASP A 267 12.19 11.27 -5.35
N ALA A 268 13.44 11.62 -5.67
CA ALA A 268 14.63 11.02 -5.07
C ALA A 268 14.70 11.25 -3.54
N HIS A 269 14.38 12.47 -3.08
CA HIS A 269 14.32 12.76 -1.64
C HIS A 269 13.16 12.01 -0.97
N GLN A 270 12.00 11.92 -1.61
CA GLN A 270 10.84 11.21 -1.09
C GLN A 270 11.16 9.74 -0.79
N VAL A 271 11.71 9.01 -1.76
CA VAL A 271 12.04 7.59 -1.57
C VAL A 271 13.14 7.38 -0.53
N ARG A 272 14.20 8.20 -0.55
CA ARG A 272 15.30 8.11 0.41
C ARG A 272 14.82 8.35 1.83
N LEU A 273 14.09 9.44 2.07
CA LEU A 273 13.65 9.83 3.41
C LEU A 273 12.57 8.89 3.95
N THR A 274 11.72 8.33 3.07
CA THR A 274 10.73 7.32 3.48
C THR A 274 11.41 6.01 3.86
N ALA A 275 12.40 5.55 3.08
CA ALA A 275 13.18 4.36 3.42
C ALA A 275 13.90 4.54 4.77
N ARG A 276 14.57 5.69 4.95
CA ARG A 276 15.25 6.05 6.20
C ARG A 276 14.30 6.05 7.39
N ALA A 277 13.18 6.74 7.27
CA ALA A 277 12.21 6.84 8.37
C ALA A 277 11.79 5.46 8.88
N LEU A 278 11.42 4.56 7.99
CA LEU A 278 10.97 3.22 8.35
C LEU A 278 12.10 2.32 8.86
N ALA A 279 13.32 2.48 8.33
CA ALA A 279 14.49 1.72 8.79
C ALA A 279 15.00 2.18 10.19
N ARG A 280 14.73 3.43 10.60
CA ARG A 280 15.18 4.02 11.86
C ARG A 280 14.15 3.93 12.99
N LEU A 281 12.90 3.59 12.68
CA LEU A 281 11.89 3.36 13.72
C LEU A 281 12.31 2.22 14.65
N ALA A 282 12.12 2.44 15.94
CA ALA A 282 12.25 1.35 16.91
C ALA A 282 11.31 0.19 16.55
N PRO A 283 11.73 -1.07 16.73
CA PRO A 283 10.98 -2.25 16.31
C PRO A 283 9.54 -2.26 16.85
N GLU A 284 9.33 -1.86 18.09
CA GLU A 284 8.02 -1.81 18.74
C GLU A 284 7.11 -0.74 18.11
N ARG A 285 7.71 0.36 17.65
CA ARG A 285 6.96 1.43 16.97
C ARG A 285 6.56 1.02 15.57
N LEU A 286 7.49 0.43 14.81
CA LEU A 286 7.17 -0.11 13.50
C LEU A 286 6.11 -1.22 13.60
N ALA A 287 6.21 -2.10 14.60
CA ALA A 287 5.20 -3.12 14.85
C ALA A 287 3.80 -2.51 15.13
N ALA A 288 3.74 -1.43 15.93
CA ALA A 288 2.49 -0.72 16.21
C ALA A 288 1.91 -0.04 14.97
N ILE A 289 2.75 0.50 14.07
CA ILE A 289 2.32 1.10 12.80
C ILE A 289 1.78 0.03 11.83
N LEU A 290 2.33 -1.18 11.90
CA LEU A 290 1.92 -2.33 11.10
C LEU A 290 0.67 -3.05 11.65
N ASP A 291 0.22 -2.74 12.86
CA ASP A 291 -0.96 -3.35 13.48
C ASP A 291 -2.26 -2.72 12.95
N VAL A 292 -2.59 -3.02 11.70
CA VAL A 292 -3.76 -2.52 10.98
C VAL A 292 -4.50 -3.67 10.31
N SER A 293 -5.83 -3.62 10.37
CA SER A 293 -6.71 -4.55 9.65
C SER A 293 -7.51 -3.79 8.58
N ALA A 294 -7.20 -4.05 7.31
CA ALA A 294 -7.90 -3.49 6.16
C ALA A 294 -7.87 -4.50 4.99
N PRO A 295 -8.57 -5.64 5.11
CA PRO A 295 -8.38 -6.81 4.25
C PRO A 295 -8.85 -6.62 2.80
N GLU A 296 -9.71 -5.65 2.52
CA GLU A 296 -10.26 -5.43 1.17
C GLU A 296 -9.64 -4.20 0.48
N GLU A 297 -9.59 -3.06 1.17
CA GLU A 297 -9.18 -1.79 0.57
C GLU A 297 -7.69 -1.48 0.73
N GLY A 298 -6.98 -2.21 1.61
CA GLY A 298 -5.61 -1.90 1.97
C GLY A 298 -5.47 -0.66 2.85
N TRP A 299 -4.23 -0.31 3.18
CA TRP A 299 -3.94 0.83 4.05
C TRP A 299 -2.61 1.50 3.68
N ILE A 300 -2.45 2.78 4.00
CA ILE A 300 -1.21 3.53 3.84
C ILE A 300 -0.36 3.39 5.10
N LEU A 301 0.82 2.80 4.97
CA LEU A 301 1.73 2.60 6.08
C LEU A 301 2.18 3.94 6.68
N GLY A 302 2.04 4.07 8.00
CA GLY A 302 2.46 5.25 8.74
C GLY A 302 1.46 6.41 8.75
N LEU A 303 0.27 6.25 8.17
CA LEU A 303 -0.79 7.26 8.29
C LEU A 303 -1.22 7.39 9.77
N GLY A 304 -1.22 8.63 10.29
CA GLY A 304 -1.47 8.94 11.69
C GLY A 304 -0.22 8.93 12.58
N PHE A 305 0.96 8.59 12.01
CA PHE A 305 2.26 8.58 12.69
C PHE A 305 3.26 9.53 12.02
N GLU A 306 2.76 10.57 11.33
CA GLU A 306 3.58 11.48 10.51
C GLU A 306 4.70 12.16 11.31
N ALA A 307 4.43 12.55 12.55
CA ALA A 307 5.41 13.21 13.41
C ALA A 307 6.59 12.27 13.74
N GLU A 308 6.30 10.99 14.04
CA GLU A 308 7.31 9.99 14.34
C GLU A 308 8.15 9.67 13.09
N LEU A 309 7.50 9.50 11.94
CA LEU A 309 8.19 9.26 10.67
C LEU A 309 9.09 10.43 10.28
N GLN A 310 8.62 11.67 10.46
CA GLN A 310 9.44 12.86 10.18
C GLN A 310 10.62 13.01 11.15
N ALA A 311 10.46 12.64 12.43
CA ALA A 311 11.55 12.60 13.38
C ALA A 311 12.59 11.55 12.97
N ALA A 312 12.20 10.31 12.73
CA ALA A 312 13.08 9.23 12.30
C ALA A 312 13.80 9.54 10.97
N ALA A 313 13.15 10.24 10.04
CA ALA A 313 13.76 10.66 8.77
C ALA A 313 14.92 11.68 8.95
N ARG A 314 14.93 12.46 10.06
CA ARG A 314 16.00 13.41 10.37
C ARG A 314 17.21 12.79 11.08
N GLU A 315 17.03 11.60 11.63
CA GLU A 315 18.12 10.84 12.24
C GLU A 315 19.05 10.31 11.13
N GLY A 316 20.13 11.01 10.83
CA GLY A 316 21.01 10.69 9.71
C GLY A 316 22.47 10.75 10.02
#